data_34ca859fa0bdf46f8dbd119e79a5deae
#
_entry.id   34ca859fa0bdf46f8dbd119e79a5deae
#
_cell.length_a   1.000
_cell.length_b   1.000
_cell.length_c   1.000
_cell.angle_alpha   90.00
_cell.angle_beta   90.00
_cell.angle_gamma   90.00
#
_symmetry.space_group_name_H-M   'P 1'
#
loop_
_entity.id
_entity.type
_entity.pdbx_description
1 polymer ?
#
loop_
_entity_poly.entity_id
_entity_poly.type
_entity_poly.pdbx_seq_one_letter_code
_entity_poly.pdbx_strand_id
1 'polypeptide(L)'
;LEDTMLYLDSADTLRLVGIRGGDKDNVITKTAQAEVLTTGNGAQFQEVFEQMSAMYRRMYADADPGMKIVLEKTAVNKTESAISSPGTRKVCFILSQIPYGVQYMEKGGVRQSLNLGKVETTDKALTAVLGLRGNTPDQIQVLADRVSCFIVGTGGTPDIGDAYPSWPEKKNSALLDMMTKSYEDEYGISPEVLVIHGGLECGLIIE
;
A
#
# COMPACT_ATOMS: atom_id res chain seq x y z
N LEU A 1 -1.79 11.51 8.52
CA LEU A 1 -2.47 11.56 9.85
C LEU A 1 -1.50 11.27 10.99
N GLU A 2 -0.71 10.20 10.92
CA GLU A 2 0.24 9.89 11.99
C GLU A 2 1.26 11.00 12.17
N ASP A 3 1.91 11.45 11.10
CA ASP A 3 2.85 12.58 11.15
C ASP A 3 2.17 13.81 11.75
N THR A 4 0.93 14.09 11.36
CA THR A 4 0.17 15.20 11.93
C THR A 4 -0.06 15.04 13.43
N MET A 5 -0.35 13.81 13.90
CA MET A 5 -0.57 13.54 15.32
C MET A 5 0.71 13.71 16.17
N LEU A 6 1.89 13.44 15.61
CA LEU A 6 3.17 13.63 16.31
C LEU A 6 3.47 15.11 16.63
N TYR A 7 2.92 16.03 15.85
CA TYR A 7 3.15 17.48 15.97
C TYR A 7 2.01 18.22 16.69
N LEU A 8 0.98 17.50 17.17
CA LEU A 8 -0.06 18.11 17.98
C LEU A 8 0.30 18.04 19.48
N ASP A 9 0.03 19.09 20.21
CA ASP A 9 0.35 19.19 21.66
C ASP A 9 -0.43 18.17 22.50
N SER A 10 -1.60 17.73 22.02
CA SER A 10 -2.44 16.73 22.68
C SER A 10 -3.03 15.77 21.66
N ALA A 11 -2.88 14.47 21.93
CA ALA A 11 -3.48 13.42 21.11
C ALA A 11 -5.02 13.41 21.13
N ASP A 12 -5.62 14.12 22.09
CA ASP A 12 -7.08 14.26 22.19
C ASP A 12 -7.65 15.33 21.25
N THR A 13 -6.78 16.09 20.60
CA THR A 13 -7.18 17.12 19.61
C THR A 13 -7.60 16.55 18.27
N LEU A 14 -7.26 15.29 17.96
CA LEU A 14 -7.60 14.63 16.72
C LEU A 14 -8.24 13.26 16.96
N ARG A 15 -9.39 13.02 16.33
CA ARG A 15 -10.08 11.73 16.34
C ARG A 15 -10.55 11.37 14.94
N LEU A 16 -10.24 10.16 14.50
CA LEU A 16 -10.67 9.64 13.22
C LEU A 16 -12.16 9.28 13.27
N VAL A 17 -12.93 9.73 12.29
CA VAL A 17 -14.30 9.29 12.03
C VAL A 17 -14.27 8.11 11.08
N GLY A 18 -13.55 8.25 9.97
CA GLY A 18 -13.38 7.18 9.00
C GLY A 18 -12.21 7.42 8.06
N ILE A 19 -11.74 6.34 7.45
CA ILE A 19 -10.76 6.38 6.37
C ILE A 19 -11.16 5.39 5.30
N ARG A 20 -10.97 5.77 4.06
CA ARG A 20 -11.14 4.91 2.89
C ARG A 20 -10.12 5.25 1.83
N GLY A 21 -9.67 4.26 1.08
CA GLY A 21 -8.77 4.46 -0.05
C GLY A 21 -8.57 3.18 -0.83
N GLY A 22 -8.34 3.32 -2.13
CA GLY A 22 -8.14 2.21 -3.04
C GLY A 22 -9.40 1.42 -3.38
N ASP A 23 -9.34 0.73 -4.51
CA ASP A 23 -10.47 -0.03 -5.05
C ASP A 23 -10.15 -1.52 -5.19
N LYS A 24 -8.90 -1.88 -5.47
CA LYS A 24 -8.45 -3.24 -5.76
C LYS A 24 -7.10 -3.54 -5.11
N ASP A 25 -6.90 -4.79 -4.75
CA ASP A 25 -5.67 -5.32 -4.14
C ASP A 25 -4.44 -5.20 -5.05
N ASN A 26 -4.63 -5.37 -6.35
CA ASN A 26 -3.57 -5.40 -7.36
C ASN A 26 -3.30 -4.07 -8.08
N VAL A 27 -3.92 -2.98 -7.62
CA VAL A 27 -3.76 -1.63 -8.18
C VAL A 27 -3.20 -0.69 -7.12
N ILE A 28 -2.21 0.12 -7.50
CA ILE A 28 -1.72 1.18 -6.63
C ILE A 28 -2.85 2.18 -6.39
N THR A 29 -3.12 2.45 -5.13
CA THR A 29 -4.19 3.36 -4.69
C THR A 29 -3.96 4.76 -5.24
N LYS A 30 -4.92 5.28 -6.00
CA LYS A 30 -4.86 6.62 -6.60
C LYS A 30 -5.45 7.71 -5.71
N THR A 31 -6.43 7.35 -4.89
CA THR A 31 -7.15 8.29 -4.03
C THR A 31 -7.41 7.69 -2.67
N ALA A 32 -7.27 8.51 -1.65
CA ALA A 32 -7.67 8.17 -0.29
C ALA A 32 -8.32 9.38 0.38
N GLN A 33 -9.23 9.14 1.30
CA GLN A 33 -9.93 10.15 2.07
C GLN A 33 -9.99 9.73 3.53
N ALA A 34 -9.74 10.67 4.43
CA ALA A 34 -9.97 10.48 5.86
C ALA A 34 -10.86 11.61 6.38
N GLU A 35 -11.78 11.27 7.25
CA GLU A 35 -12.62 12.20 7.99
C GLU A 35 -12.20 12.23 9.44
N VAL A 36 -11.97 13.44 9.96
CA VAL A 36 -11.44 13.62 11.31
C VAL A 36 -12.23 14.69 12.06
N LEU A 37 -12.37 14.51 13.37
CA LEU A 37 -12.84 15.53 14.28
C LEU A 37 -11.65 16.12 15.03
N THR A 38 -11.63 17.43 15.13
CA THR A 38 -10.65 18.19 15.93
C THR A 38 -11.35 18.94 17.05
N THR A 39 -10.66 19.11 18.18
CA THR A 39 -11.16 20.00 19.26
C THR A 39 -10.89 21.46 18.94
N GLY A 40 -11.64 22.35 19.52
CA GLY A 40 -11.52 23.79 19.29
C GLY A 40 -11.89 24.19 17.86
N ASN A 41 -11.16 25.15 17.30
CA ASN A 41 -11.36 25.64 15.93
C ASN A 41 -10.55 24.89 14.86
N GLY A 42 -9.75 23.89 15.26
CA GLY A 42 -8.90 23.11 14.36
C GLY A 42 -7.72 23.88 13.74
N ALA A 43 -7.36 25.05 14.25
CA ALA A 43 -6.32 25.87 13.65
C ALA A 43 -4.93 25.21 13.69
N GLN A 44 -4.57 24.61 14.82
CA GLN A 44 -3.31 23.88 14.98
C GLN A 44 -3.25 22.68 14.02
N PHE A 45 -4.33 21.92 13.91
CA PHE A 45 -4.42 20.82 12.96
C PHE A 45 -4.23 21.30 11.52
N GLN A 46 -4.88 22.40 11.14
CA GLN A 46 -4.76 22.97 9.80
C GLN A 46 -3.31 23.38 9.50
N GLU A 47 -2.65 24.06 10.43
CA GLU A 47 -1.26 24.48 10.26
C GLU A 47 -0.32 23.29 10.02
N VAL A 48 -0.41 22.28 10.89
CA VAL A 48 0.40 21.05 10.75
C VAL A 48 0.07 20.32 9.46
N PHE A 49 -1.20 20.23 9.09
CA PHE A 49 -1.64 19.60 7.83
C PHE A 49 -1.03 20.32 6.61
N GLU A 50 -1.03 21.65 6.59
CA GLU A 50 -0.46 22.44 5.49
C GLU A 50 1.05 22.23 5.37
N GLN A 51 1.78 22.21 6.50
CA GLN A 51 3.21 21.93 6.53
C GLN A 51 3.54 20.52 5.99
N MET A 52 2.83 19.49 6.47
CA MET A 52 3.02 18.11 6.01
C MET A 52 2.65 17.96 4.54
N SER A 53 1.54 18.55 4.10
CA SER A 53 1.11 18.50 2.71
C SER A 53 2.13 19.15 1.77
N ALA A 54 2.71 20.26 2.16
CA ALA A 54 3.78 20.91 1.39
C ALA A 54 5.05 20.06 1.35
N MET A 55 5.40 19.38 2.44
CA MET A 55 6.54 18.47 2.50
C MET A 55 6.34 17.28 1.53
N TYR A 56 5.19 16.61 1.58
CA TYR A 56 4.90 15.47 0.69
C TYR A 56 4.88 15.87 -0.79
N ARG A 57 4.28 17.02 -1.12
CA ARG A 57 4.29 17.53 -2.52
C ARG A 57 5.71 17.78 -3.02
N ARG A 58 6.62 18.31 -2.19
CA ARG A 58 8.04 18.47 -2.55
C ARG A 58 8.74 17.14 -2.72
N MET A 59 8.50 16.20 -1.79
CA MET A 59 9.14 14.90 -1.78
C MET A 59 8.81 14.06 -3.02
N TYR A 60 7.59 14.19 -3.52
CA TYR A 60 7.09 13.41 -4.66
C TYR A 60 6.91 14.24 -5.94
N ALA A 61 7.48 15.44 -6.01
CA ALA A 61 7.29 16.34 -7.15
C ALA A 61 7.64 15.73 -8.50
N ASP A 62 8.71 14.94 -8.55
CA ASP A 62 9.17 14.28 -9.78
C ASP A 62 8.40 12.99 -10.07
N ALA A 63 8.03 12.22 -9.04
CA ALA A 63 7.36 10.94 -9.18
C ALA A 63 5.86 11.07 -9.43
N ASP A 64 5.22 12.08 -8.82
CA ASP A 64 3.79 12.37 -8.95
C ASP A 64 3.53 13.89 -8.98
N PRO A 65 3.84 14.57 -10.08
CA PRO A 65 3.66 16.02 -10.20
C PRO A 65 2.19 16.46 -10.12
N GLY A 66 1.26 15.53 -10.28
CA GLY A 66 -0.19 15.74 -10.19
C GLY A 66 -0.78 15.56 -8.80
N MET A 67 0.02 15.20 -7.79
CA MET A 67 -0.46 14.93 -6.44
C MET A 67 -1.22 16.11 -5.82
N LYS A 68 -2.44 15.83 -5.37
CA LYS A 68 -3.30 16.78 -4.67
C LYS A 68 -3.56 16.29 -3.25
N ILE A 69 -3.23 17.14 -2.27
CA ILE A 69 -3.56 16.91 -0.86
C ILE A 69 -4.40 18.11 -0.44
N VAL A 70 -5.65 17.87 -0.07
CA VAL A 70 -6.67 18.91 0.19
C VAL A 70 -7.28 18.69 1.56
N LEU A 71 -7.50 19.76 2.29
CA LEU A 71 -8.26 19.79 3.54
C LEU A 71 -9.57 20.56 3.30
N GLU A 72 -10.69 19.90 3.58
CA GLU A 72 -12.00 20.51 3.52
C GLU A 72 -12.60 20.57 4.92
N LYS A 73 -13.22 21.69 5.27
CA LYS A 73 -13.95 21.85 6.52
C LYS A 73 -15.42 21.58 6.28
N THR A 74 -15.96 20.61 7.01
CA THR A 74 -17.39 20.30 6.97
C THR A 74 -18.05 20.62 8.31
N ALA A 75 -19.35 20.87 8.28
CA ALA A 75 -20.12 21.02 9.51
C ALA A 75 -20.22 19.65 10.21
N VAL A 76 -19.99 19.64 11.53
CA VAL A 76 -20.11 18.42 12.34
C VAL A 76 -21.56 17.99 12.40
N ASN A 77 -21.84 16.78 11.92
CA ASN A 77 -23.14 16.14 12.12
C ASN A 77 -23.19 15.56 13.54
N LYS A 78 -24.16 15.94 14.35
CA LYS A 78 -24.28 15.50 15.76
C LYS A 78 -24.44 13.97 15.93
N THR A 79 -24.69 13.24 14.85
CA THR A 79 -24.84 11.79 14.83
C THR A 79 -23.54 11.04 14.50
N GLU A 80 -22.48 11.75 14.10
CA GLU A 80 -21.22 11.12 13.77
C GLU A 80 -20.47 10.69 15.02
N SER A 81 -20.11 9.39 15.07
CA SER A 81 -19.28 8.82 16.11
C SER A 81 -17.83 8.76 15.64
N ALA A 82 -16.90 9.36 16.40
CA ALA A 82 -15.48 9.23 16.12
C ALA A 82 -14.85 8.09 16.91
N ILE A 83 -13.86 7.45 16.32
CA ILE A 83 -13.02 6.45 16.98
C ILE A 83 -12.34 7.11 18.19
N SER A 84 -12.18 6.40 19.30
CA SER A 84 -11.49 6.93 20.49
C SER A 84 -10.08 7.38 20.17
N SER A 85 -9.49 8.30 20.95
CA SER A 85 -8.11 8.74 20.73
C SER A 85 -7.10 7.60 20.72
N PRO A 86 -7.15 6.61 21.64
CA PRO A 86 -6.29 5.42 21.53
C PRO A 86 -6.54 4.62 20.25
N GLY A 87 -7.79 4.48 19.83
CA GLY A 87 -8.15 3.80 18.59
C GLY A 87 -7.65 4.55 17.35
N THR A 88 -7.76 5.86 17.32
CA THR A 88 -7.21 6.71 16.24
C THR A 88 -5.70 6.53 16.13
N ARG A 89 -4.96 6.59 17.25
CA ARG A 89 -3.51 6.34 17.26
C ARG A 89 -3.16 4.94 16.75
N LYS A 90 -3.93 3.94 17.16
CA LYS A 90 -3.72 2.56 16.69
C LYS A 90 -3.94 2.43 15.18
N VAL A 91 -4.98 3.03 14.62
CA VAL A 91 -5.22 3.04 13.17
C VAL A 91 -4.06 3.73 12.43
N CYS A 92 -3.64 4.91 12.89
CA CYS A 92 -2.50 5.62 12.31
C CYS A 92 -1.24 4.78 12.36
N PHE A 93 -0.92 4.17 13.51
CA PHE A 93 0.23 3.28 13.67
C PHE A 93 0.18 2.09 12.70
N ILE A 94 -0.97 1.42 12.59
CA ILE A 94 -1.12 0.28 11.68
C ILE A 94 -0.86 0.71 10.24
N LEU A 95 -1.48 1.78 9.78
CA LEU A 95 -1.37 2.23 8.39
C LEU A 95 0.02 2.77 8.02
N SER A 96 0.76 3.32 8.98
CA SER A 96 2.11 3.82 8.76
C SER A 96 3.18 2.72 8.84
N GLN A 97 2.96 1.69 9.65
CA GLN A 97 3.95 0.63 9.89
C GLN A 97 3.69 -0.66 9.12
N ILE A 98 2.49 -0.81 8.53
CA ILE A 98 2.21 -1.99 7.71
C ILE A 98 3.18 -2.04 6.52
N PRO A 99 3.85 -3.17 6.27
CA PRO A 99 4.79 -3.27 5.16
C PRO A 99 4.10 -2.97 3.82
N TYR A 100 4.72 -2.16 2.98
CA TYR A 100 4.26 -1.89 1.61
C TYR A 100 5.44 -1.58 0.68
N GLY A 101 5.20 -1.59 -0.63
CA GLY A 101 6.21 -1.33 -1.63
C GLY A 101 7.15 -2.51 -1.86
N VAL A 102 8.32 -2.24 -2.42
CA VAL A 102 9.34 -3.24 -2.72
C VAL A 102 9.98 -3.75 -1.44
N GLN A 103 9.98 -5.06 -1.23
CA GLN A 103 10.56 -5.71 -0.06
C GLN A 103 11.90 -6.37 -0.36
N TYR A 104 12.08 -6.86 -1.59
CA TYR A 104 13.32 -7.49 -2.00
C TYR A 104 13.60 -7.26 -3.48
N MET A 105 14.86 -6.94 -3.80
CA MET A 105 15.37 -6.77 -5.15
C MET A 105 16.63 -7.59 -5.36
N GLU A 106 16.78 -8.13 -6.55
CA GLU A 106 18.02 -8.73 -7.04
C GLU A 106 18.43 -8.09 -8.36
N LYS A 107 19.63 -8.46 -8.86
CA LYS A 107 20.05 -8.12 -10.21
C LYS A 107 19.01 -8.65 -11.20
N GLY A 108 18.38 -7.79 -11.95
CA GLY A 108 17.33 -8.13 -12.92
C GLY A 108 15.91 -7.74 -12.49
N GLY A 109 15.70 -7.21 -11.27
CA GLY A 109 14.40 -6.62 -10.91
C GLY A 109 13.87 -6.90 -9.51
N VAL A 110 12.64 -6.52 -9.29
CA VAL A 110 11.91 -6.72 -8.03
C VAL A 110 11.53 -8.18 -7.89
N ARG A 111 11.81 -8.77 -6.73
CA ARG A 111 11.49 -10.17 -6.39
C ARG A 111 10.32 -10.31 -5.42
N GLN A 112 10.15 -9.33 -4.54
CA GLN A 112 9.03 -9.30 -3.60
C GLN A 112 8.49 -7.88 -3.46
N SER A 113 7.17 -7.75 -3.41
CA SER A 113 6.52 -6.49 -3.09
C SER A 113 5.18 -6.69 -2.40
N LEU A 114 4.74 -5.64 -1.72
CA LEU A 114 3.43 -5.52 -1.08
C LEU A 114 2.74 -4.26 -1.59
N ASN A 115 1.45 -4.39 -1.87
CA ASN A 115 0.59 -3.26 -2.20
C ASN A 115 -0.54 -3.15 -1.17
N LEU A 116 -0.66 -2.00 -0.51
CA LEU A 116 -1.85 -1.67 0.27
C LEU A 116 -2.92 -1.18 -0.71
N GLY A 117 -3.71 -2.11 -1.22
CA GLY A 117 -4.62 -1.88 -2.32
C GLY A 117 -5.96 -1.27 -1.91
N LYS A 118 -6.45 -1.60 -0.70
CA LYS A 118 -7.69 -1.03 -0.17
C LYS A 118 -7.62 -0.86 1.35
N VAL A 119 -8.17 0.25 1.82
CA VAL A 119 -8.40 0.52 3.24
C VAL A 119 -9.81 1.04 3.41
N GLU A 120 -10.53 0.56 4.41
CA GLU A 120 -11.86 1.03 4.72
C GLU A 120 -12.17 0.86 6.21
N THR A 121 -12.75 1.88 6.83
CA THR A 121 -13.34 1.78 8.16
C THR A 121 -14.84 1.59 8.06
N THR A 122 -15.34 0.72 8.93
CA THR A 122 -16.78 0.54 9.18
C THR A 122 -17.07 0.87 10.66
N ASP A 123 -18.31 0.81 11.09
CA ASP A 123 -18.72 1.00 12.49
C ASP A 123 -18.02 0.02 13.46
N LYS A 124 -17.47 -1.08 12.96
CA LYS A 124 -16.94 -2.17 13.78
C LYS A 124 -15.44 -2.41 13.62
N ALA A 125 -14.87 -2.07 12.45
CA ALA A 125 -13.51 -2.47 12.12
C ALA A 125 -12.85 -1.55 11.11
N LEU A 126 -11.51 -1.54 11.14
CA LEU A 126 -10.66 -1.15 10.02
C LEU A 126 -10.32 -2.41 9.22
N THR A 127 -10.61 -2.40 7.94
CA THR A 127 -10.21 -3.46 7.01
C THR A 127 -9.13 -2.93 6.09
N ALA A 128 -8.07 -3.70 5.91
CA ALA A 128 -7.02 -3.43 4.93
C ALA A 128 -6.83 -4.65 4.02
N VAL A 129 -6.77 -4.43 2.72
CA VAL A 129 -6.51 -5.49 1.72
C VAL A 129 -5.14 -5.25 1.13
N LEU A 130 -4.28 -6.26 1.23
CA LEU A 130 -2.91 -6.21 0.73
C LEU A 130 -2.73 -7.22 -0.40
N GLY A 131 -2.17 -6.75 -1.51
CA GLY A 131 -1.69 -7.61 -2.59
C GLY A 131 -0.21 -7.97 -2.37
N LEU A 132 0.08 -9.25 -2.15
CA LEU A 132 1.43 -9.78 -1.97
C LEU A 132 1.93 -10.37 -3.28
N ARG A 133 3.18 -10.07 -3.65
CA ARG A 133 3.82 -10.61 -4.84
C ARG A 133 5.20 -11.17 -4.52
N GLY A 134 5.50 -12.31 -5.09
CA GLY A 134 6.80 -12.96 -5.00
C GLY A 134 7.07 -13.86 -6.21
N ASN A 135 8.33 -14.10 -6.52
CA ASN A 135 8.72 -14.97 -7.64
C ASN A 135 8.55 -16.46 -7.31
N THR A 136 8.51 -16.80 -6.04
CA THR A 136 8.34 -18.20 -5.57
C THR A 136 7.28 -18.26 -4.47
N PRO A 137 6.63 -19.43 -4.26
CA PRO A 137 5.68 -19.63 -3.17
C PRO A 137 6.27 -19.28 -1.80
N ASP A 138 7.51 -19.67 -1.52
CA ASP A 138 8.19 -19.39 -0.25
C ASP A 138 8.35 -17.89 0.00
N GLN A 139 8.62 -17.12 -1.05
CA GLN A 139 8.73 -15.66 -0.95
C GLN A 139 7.38 -15.03 -0.61
N ILE A 140 6.28 -15.53 -1.16
CA ILE A 140 4.93 -15.06 -0.84
C ILE A 140 4.59 -15.45 0.60
N GLN A 141 4.90 -16.67 1.01
CA GLN A 141 4.63 -17.17 2.37
C GLN A 141 5.33 -16.33 3.43
N VAL A 142 6.61 -16.00 3.24
CA VAL A 142 7.37 -15.13 4.16
C VAL A 142 6.73 -13.76 4.31
N LEU A 143 6.23 -13.18 3.21
CA LEU A 143 5.51 -11.90 3.27
C LEU A 143 4.18 -12.03 4.02
N ALA A 144 3.42 -13.09 3.75
CA ALA A 144 2.15 -13.37 4.42
C ALA A 144 2.35 -13.55 5.93
N ASP A 145 3.37 -14.32 6.34
CA ASP A 145 3.70 -14.53 7.75
C ASP A 145 4.09 -13.23 8.44
N ARG A 146 4.91 -12.39 7.78
CA ARG A 146 5.33 -11.10 8.32
C ARG A 146 4.14 -10.15 8.55
N VAL A 147 3.25 -10.04 7.56
CA VAL A 147 2.04 -9.23 7.67
C VAL A 147 1.12 -9.78 8.75
N SER A 148 0.93 -11.11 8.78
CA SER A 148 0.09 -11.77 9.79
C SER A 148 0.60 -11.54 11.19
N CYS A 149 1.90 -11.69 11.43
CA CYS A 149 2.52 -11.40 12.73
C CYS A 149 2.30 -9.93 13.15
N PHE A 150 2.46 -8.99 12.23
CA PHE A 150 2.21 -7.58 12.50
C PHE A 150 0.75 -7.33 12.88
N ILE A 151 -0.20 -7.87 12.10
CA ILE A 151 -1.64 -7.69 12.35
C ILE A 151 -2.06 -8.31 13.68
N VAL A 152 -1.62 -9.55 13.96
CA VAL A 152 -1.88 -10.20 15.26
C VAL A 152 -1.27 -9.40 16.42
N GLY A 153 -0.04 -8.92 16.28
CA GLY A 153 0.64 -8.10 17.28
C GLY A 153 -0.09 -6.78 17.57
N THR A 154 -0.85 -6.26 16.60
CA THR A 154 -1.71 -5.09 16.78
C THR A 154 -3.14 -5.47 17.22
N GLY A 155 -3.42 -6.74 17.51
CA GLY A 155 -4.73 -7.24 17.94
C GLY A 155 -5.77 -7.29 16.83
N GLY A 156 -5.33 -7.38 15.57
CA GLY A 156 -6.17 -7.65 14.40
C GLY A 156 -6.21 -9.15 14.08
N THR A 157 -7.02 -9.49 13.08
CA THR A 157 -7.16 -10.86 12.58
C THR A 157 -6.76 -10.86 11.10
N PRO A 158 -5.67 -11.55 10.72
CA PRO A 158 -5.33 -11.75 9.32
C PRO A 158 -6.29 -12.76 8.69
N ASP A 159 -6.65 -12.49 7.43
CA ASP A 159 -7.35 -13.41 6.55
C ASP A 159 -6.51 -13.56 5.28
N ILE A 160 -6.06 -14.77 5.00
CA ILE A 160 -5.18 -15.06 3.87
C ILE A 160 -6.02 -15.74 2.81
N GLY A 161 -6.29 -15.01 1.73
CA GLY A 161 -6.97 -15.55 0.55
C GLY A 161 -6.08 -16.49 -0.27
N ASP A 162 -6.68 -17.08 -1.30
CA ASP A 162 -5.99 -17.97 -2.22
C ASP A 162 -4.86 -17.26 -2.95
N ALA A 163 -3.70 -17.91 -3.03
CA ALA A 163 -2.55 -17.40 -3.76
C ALA A 163 -2.71 -17.67 -5.26
N TYR A 164 -2.44 -16.66 -6.06
CA TYR A 164 -2.24 -16.85 -7.50
C TYR A 164 -0.89 -17.55 -7.72
N PRO A 165 -0.79 -18.61 -8.54
CA PRO A 165 0.45 -19.36 -8.73
C PRO A 165 1.61 -18.47 -9.15
N SER A 166 2.75 -18.63 -8.51
CA SER A 166 3.99 -17.98 -8.94
C SER A 166 4.44 -18.56 -10.29
N TRP A 167 5.04 -17.71 -11.11
CA TRP A 167 5.68 -18.16 -12.34
C TRP A 167 7.18 -17.86 -12.27
N PRO A 168 7.96 -18.73 -11.62
CA PRO A 168 9.39 -18.50 -11.44
C PRO A 168 10.14 -18.55 -12.77
N GLU A 169 11.18 -17.74 -12.88
CA GLU A 169 12.08 -17.73 -14.02
C GLU A 169 12.69 -19.11 -14.26
N LYS A 170 12.55 -19.63 -15.47
CA LYS A 170 13.20 -20.88 -15.89
C LYS A 170 14.58 -20.56 -16.48
N LYS A 171 15.62 -20.94 -15.75
CA LYS A 171 16.99 -20.90 -16.28
C LYS A 171 17.11 -21.83 -17.50
N ASN A 172 17.81 -21.39 -18.54
CA ASN A 172 18.00 -22.15 -19.80
C ASN A 172 16.69 -22.49 -20.51
N SER A 173 15.86 -21.49 -20.74
CA SER A 173 14.59 -21.65 -21.47
C SER A 173 14.82 -21.64 -22.98
N ALA A 174 14.60 -22.77 -23.64
CA ALA A 174 14.68 -22.86 -25.12
C ALA A 174 13.70 -21.92 -25.82
N LEU A 175 12.56 -21.63 -25.20
CA LEU A 175 11.60 -20.64 -25.71
C LEU A 175 12.18 -19.24 -25.66
N LEU A 176 12.84 -18.86 -24.56
CA LEU A 176 13.47 -17.56 -24.44
C LEU A 176 14.59 -17.40 -25.46
N ASP A 177 15.43 -18.43 -25.64
CA ASP A 177 16.51 -18.41 -26.63
C ASP A 177 15.95 -18.23 -28.05
N MET A 178 14.88 -18.95 -28.38
CA MET A 178 14.21 -18.84 -29.68
C MET A 178 13.61 -17.44 -29.91
N MET A 179 12.94 -16.90 -28.90
CA MET A 179 12.32 -15.56 -28.96
C MET A 179 13.39 -14.46 -29.11
N THR A 180 14.48 -14.56 -28.34
CA THR A 180 15.60 -13.63 -28.40
C THR A 180 16.21 -13.64 -29.82
N LYS A 181 16.50 -14.84 -30.35
CA LYS A 181 17.02 -14.97 -31.70
C LYS A 181 16.08 -14.42 -32.78
N SER A 182 14.79 -14.73 -32.70
CA SER A 182 13.80 -14.21 -33.64
C SER A 182 13.72 -12.68 -33.61
N TYR A 183 13.85 -12.09 -32.43
CA TYR A 183 13.86 -10.64 -32.27
C TYR A 183 15.14 -10.02 -32.88
N GLU A 184 16.29 -10.63 -32.63
CA GLU A 184 17.56 -10.20 -33.21
C GLU A 184 17.56 -10.30 -34.72
N ASP A 185 17.03 -11.40 -35.30
CA ASP A 185 16.92 -11.63 -36.72
C ASP A 185 16.01 -10.58 -37.42
N GLU A 186 14.93 -10.15 -36.73
CA GLU A 186 13.96 -9.17 -37.26
C GLU A 186 14.45 -7.72 -37.13
N TYR A 187 14.98 -7.35 -35.94
CA TYR A 187 15.28 -5.96 -35.60
C TYR A 187 16.76 -5.60 -35.61
N GLY A 188 17.66 -6.57 -35.69
CA GLY A 188 19.11 -6.35 -35.68
C GLY A 188 19.71 -5.91 -34.37
N ILE A 189 18.93 -6.00 -33.26
CA ILE A 189 19.34 -5.64 -31.89
C ILE A 189 18.91 -6.74 -30.93
N SER A 190 19.67 -6.95 -29.85
CA SER A 190 19.31 -7.89 -28.80
C SER A 190 18.21 -7.31 -27.90
N PRO A 191 17.16 -8.07 -27.59
CA PRO A 191 16.12 -7.60 -26.66
C PRO A 191 16.65 -7.56 -25.23
N GLU A 192 16.10 -6.64 -24.42
CA GLU A 192 16.31 -6.66 -22.99
C GLU A 192 15.37 -7.69 -22.34
N VAL A 193 15.95 -8.62 -21.58
CA VAL A 193 15.21 -9.65 -20.86
C VAL A 193 15.06 -9.22 -19.40
N LEU A 194 13.83 -9.00 -18.98
CA LEU A 194 13.51 -8.57 -17.63
C LEU A 194 12.73 -9.65 -16.87
N VAL A 195 12.98 -9.73 -15.56
CA VAL A 195 12.21 -10.58 -14.66
C VAL A 195 11.19 -9.73 -13.94
N ILE A 196 9.93 -10.18 -13.97
CA ILE A 196 8.84 -9.56 -13.24
C ILE A 196 8.36 -10.50 -12.13
N HIS A 197 7.90 -9.96 -11.02
CA HIS A 197 7.34 -10.71 -9.87
C HIS A 197 5.81 -10.74 -9.91
N GLY A 198 5.22 -10.90 -11.08
CA GLY A 198 3.78 -11.02 -11.31
C GLY A 198 3.39 -12.45 -11.62
N GLY A 199 2.25 -12.91 -11.07
CA GLY A 199 1.59 -14.11 -11.56
C GLY A 199 1.01 -13.86 -12.95
N LEU A 200 1.17 -14.80 -13.85
CA LEU A 200 0.56 -14.82 -15.18
C LEU A 200 -0.23 -16.10 -15.34
N GLU A 201 -1.16 -16.10 -16.29
CA GLU A 201 -1.98 -17.29 -16.63
C GLU A 201 -1.12 -18.51 -16.94
N CYS A 202 0.11 -18.29 -17.41
CA CYS A 202 1.10 -19.36 -17.63
C CYS A 202 1.44 -20.14 -16.34
N GLY A 203 1.37 -19.49 -15.18
CA GLY A 203 1.56 -20.16 -13.89
C GLY A 203 0.48 -21.21 -13.63
N LEU A 204 -0.77 -20.94 -14.02
CA LEU A 204 -1.90 -21.87 -13.91
C LEU A 204 -1.84 -23.05 -14.89
N ILE A 205 -1.13 -22.89 -16.02
CA ILE A 205 -1.04 -23.92 -17.07
C ILE A 205 0.07 -24.93 -16.77
N ILE A 206 1.08 -24.52 -15.98
CA ILE A 206 2.28 -25.32 -15.69
C ILE A 206 2.06 -26.27 -14.48
N GLU A 207 1.09 -25.97 -13.62
CA GLU A 207 0.66 -26.88 -12.55
C GLU A 207 -0.12 -28.07 -13.15
#